data_0ff193da4ae38fbaa8863209956b5ba6
#
_entry.id   0ff193da4ae38fbaa8863209956b5ba6
#
_cell.length_a   1.000
_cell.length_b   1.000
_cell.length_c   1.000
_cell.angle_alpha   90.00
_cell.angle_beta   90.00
_cell.angle_gamma   90.00
#
_symmetry.space_group_name_H-M   'P 1'
#
loop_
_entity.id
_entity.type
_entity.pdbx_description
1 polymer ?
#
loop_
_entity_poly.entity_id
_entity_poly.type
_entity_poly.pdbx_seq_one_letter_code
_entity_poly.pdbx_strand_id
1 'polypeptide(L)'
;MLLKDMAQHVVDVVGSPDTESVAMAKKFLKRRYEMIYDSHLWEDAKTALSLGTYGPEIILPTWVDRVIQVVEAKDGFERNLPHMDLQNVFQVQPSLLEDEGEVVGFTRKRPVATHSHPAGVKIKLKSSDTNDTSNVRVQGTHNGNEISETITLNRNVYVESANYYDEISSLSKEVTNGFIRVVKSNTAENEVQVLLGDENERKHQRIELLRNFPDDESEGRKLLVLAKHICVPLIHDNDAPQLTSCVNALISFATADLLNRMRQAGKAQIHIQEANAHVASMMDRDKNQQASVVRFIPDEM
;
A
#
# COMPACT_ATOMS: atom_id res chain seq x y z
N MET A 1 9.90 2.91 -19.78
CA MET A 1 11.36 3.17 -19.72
C MET A 1 11.86 2.59 -18.40
N LEU A 2 12.98 1.88 -18.40
CA LEU A 2 13.52 1.25 -17.22
C LEU A 2 14.34 2.24 -16.38
N LEU A 3 14.50 1.97 -15.08
CA LEU A 3 15.27 2.83 -14.17
C LEU A 3 16.68 3.12 -14.67
N LYS A 4 17.38 2.09 -15.17
CA LYS A 4 18.72 2.24 -15.75
C LYS A 4 18.76 3.19 -16.96
N ASP A 5 17.74 3.09 -17.83
CA ASP A 5 17.67 3.89 -19.05
C ASP A 5 17.35 5.36 -18.72
N MET A 6 16.44 5.60 -17.75
CA MET A 6 16.16 6.93 -17.22
C MET A 6 17.39 7.56 -16.59
N ALA A 7 18.13 6.80 -15.76
CA ALA A 7 19.35 7.28 -15.12
C ALA A 7 20.43 7.63 -16.14
N GLN A 8 20.61 6.81 -17.18
CA GLN A 8 21.54 7.11 -18.27
C GLN A 8 21.15 8.39 -19.00
N HIS A 9 19.87 8.55 -19.31
CA HIS A 9 19.39 9.77 -19.96
C HIS A 9 19.65 11.03 -19.12
N VAL A 10 19.44 10.98 -17.81
CA VAL A 10 19.72 12.08 -16.88
C VAL A 10 21.20 12.49 -16.93
N VAL A 11 22.13 11.52 -16.86
CA VAL A 11 23.56 11.83 -16.86
C VAL A 11 24.06 12.30 -18.22
N ASP A 12 23.46 11.81 -19.32
CA ASP A 12 23.77 12.28 -20.68
C ASP A 12 23.38 13.74 -20.86
N VAL A 13 22.20 14.15 -20.38
CA VAL A 13 21.72 15.55 -20.41
C VAL A 13 22.62 16.46 -19.57
N VAL A 14 23.09 15.99 -18.41
CA VAL A 14 23.97 16.76 -17.53
C VAL A 14 25.41 16.80 -18.05
N GLY A 15 25.80 15.84 -18.88
CA GLY A 15 27.17 15.71 -19.41
C GLY A 15 28.17 15.14 -18.39
N SER A 16 27.72 14.29 -17.46
CA SER A 16 28.55 13.69 -16.41
C SER A 16 28.34 12.17 -16.34
N PRO A 17 28.85 11.38 -17.29
CA PRO A 17 28.53 9.95 -17.43
C PRO A 17 29.36 9.05 -16.49
N ASP A 18 29.83 9.56 -15.36
CA ASP A 18 30.55 8.77 -14.36
C ASP A 18 29.62 7.90 -13.51
N THR A 19 30.18 6.84 -12.92
CA THR A 19 29.43 5.86 -12.13
C THR A 19 28.73 6.49 -10.90
N GLU A 20 29.34 7.51 -10.28
CA GLU A 20 28.74 8.20 -9.13
C GLU A 20 27.51 8.99 -9.56
N SER A 21 27.59 9.72 -10.67
CA SER A 21 26.45 10.47 -11.23
C SER A 21 25.29 9.56 -11.61
N VAL A 22 25.57 8.38 -12.19
CA VAL A 22 24.52 7.38 -12.48
C VAL A 22 23.85 6.88 -11.20
N ALA A 23 24.62 6.55 -10.16
CA ALA A 23 24.07 6.11 -8.88
C ALA A 23 23.19 7.20 -8.22
N MET A 24 23.62 8.46 -8.29
CA MET A 24 22.86 9.60 -7.78
C MET A 24 21.60 9.85 -8.59
N ALA A 25 21.65 9.77 -9.92
CA ALA A 25 20.49 9.90 -10.79
C ALA A 25 19.41 8.83 -10.42
N LYS A 26 19.81 7.57 -10.23
CA LYS A 26 18.89 6.52 -9.76
C LYS A 26 18.25 6.87 -8.41
N LYS A 27 19.02 7.39 -7.45
CA LYS A 27 18.50 7.81 -6.14
C LYS A 27 17.48 8.94 -6.27
N PHE A 28 17.74 9.93 -7.11
CA PHE A 28 16.81 11.04 -7.34
C PHE A 28 15.54 10.56 -8.06
N LEU A 29 15.67 9.71 -9.08
CA LEU A 29 14.54 9.13 -9.80
C LEU A 29 13.60 8.35 -8.85
N LYS A 30 14.16 7.49 -7.99
CA LYS A 30 13.38 6.74 -6.98
C LYS A 30 12.58 7.68 -6.09
N ARG A 31 13.24 8.66 -5.46
CA ARG A 31 12.60 9.63 -4.56
C ARG A 31 11.52 10.47 -5.27
N ARG A 32 11.80 10.94 -6.49
CA ARG A 32 10.86 11.76 -7.26
C ARG A 32 9.66 10.97 -7.72
N TYR A 33 9.84 9.69 -8.02
CA TYR A 33 8.75 8.79 -8.38
C TYR A 33 7.74 8.65 -7.24
N GLU A 34 8.21 8.35 -6.03
CA GLU A 34 7.35 8.27 -4.84
C GLU A 34 6.59 9.59 -4.61
N MET A 35 7.29 10.73 -4.70
CA MET A 35 6.67 12.05 -4.53
C MET A 35 5.58 12.34 -5.59
N ILE A 36 5.80 12.01 -6.86
CA ILE A 36 4.81 12.20 -7.93
C ILE A 36 3.63 11.26 -7.71
N TYR A 37 3.88 9.99 -7.38
CA TYR A 37 2.85 9.00 -7.13
C TYR A 37 1.90 9.43 -6.00
N ASP A 38 2.45 10.01 -4.94
CA ASP A 38 1.68 10.43 -3.76
C ASP A 38 1.04 11.81 -3.90
N SER A 39 1.50 12.62 -4.84
CA SER A 39 1.00 14.00 -5.01
C SER A 39 -0.44 14.09 -5.51
N HIS A 40 -0.95 13.05 -6.16
CA HIS A 40 -2.28 13.04 -6.79
C HIS A 40 -2.91 11.63 -6.74
N LEU A 41 -4.23 11.56 -6.88
CA LEU A 41 -4.97 10.32 -7.04
C LEU A 41 -5.07 9.96 -8.53
N TRP A 42 -3.98 9.45 -9.08
CA TRP A 42 -3.88 9.07 -10.49
C TRP A 42 -4.88 7.99 -10.88
N GLU A 43 -5.49 8.09 -12.07
CA GLU A 43 -6.42 7.09 -12.59
C GLU A 43 -5.73 5.71 -12.73
N ASP A 44 -4.49 5.70 -13.25
CA ASP A 44 -3.66 4.49 -13.39
C ASP A 44 -3.31 3.82 -12.04
N ALA A 45 -3.46 4.54 -10.92
CA ALA A 45 -3.23 4.01 -9.57
C ALA A 45 -4.52 3.47 -8.92
N LYS A 46 -5.68 3.64 -9.55
CA LYS A 46 -6.96 3.13 -9.03
C LYS A 46 -7.22 1.71 -9.50
N THR A 47 -7.87 0.94 -8.64
CA THR A 47 -8.30 -0.41 -8.96
C THR A 47 -9.60 -0.73 -8.25
N ALA A 48 -10.42 -1.56 -8.86
CA ALA A 48 -11.66 -2.04 -8.31
C ALA A 48 -11.51 -3.48 -7.81
N LEU A 49 -12.02 -3.75 -6.61
CA LEU A 49 -12.04 -5.04 -5.96
C LEU A 49 -13.47 -5.48 -5.74
N SER A 50 -13.74 -6.77 -5.91
CA SER A 50 -14.99 -7.39 -5.47
C SER A 50 -14.67 -8.31 -4.30
N LEU A 51 -15.24 -8.02 -3.13
CA LEU A 51 -14.99 -8.73 -1.89
C LEU A 51 -16.32 -9.28 -1.34
N GLY A 52 -16.29 -10.52 -0.86
CA GLY A 52 -17.36 -11.07 -0.03
C GLY A 52 -17.03 -10.85 1.44
N THR A 53 -18.02 -10.55 2.27
CA THR A 53 -17.84 -10.43 3.71
C THR A 53 -18.99 -11.06 4.47
N TYR A 54 -18.65 -11.69 5.59
CA TYR A 54 -19.59 -12.29 6.55
C TYR A 54 -19.57 -11.56 7.91
N GLY A 55 -18.83 -10.46 8.01
CA GLY A 55 -18.70 -9.67 9.22
C GLY A 55 -18.39 -8.21 8.94
N PRO A 56 -18.44 -7.36 9.95
CA PRO A 56 -18.24 -5.92 9.77
C PRO A 56 -16.80 -5.55 9.42
N GLU A 57 -15.81 -6.35 9.83
CA GLU A 57 -14.41 -6.07 9.58
C GLU A 57 -13.92 -6.71 8.29
N ILE A 58 -13.27 -5.93 7.45
CA ILE A 58 -12.76 -6.33 6.16
C ILE A 58 -11.28 -5.99 6.07
N ILE A 59 -10.45 -7.03 5.87
CA ILE A 59 -9.03 -6.91 5.64
C ILE A 59 -8.79 -6.89 4.13
N LEU A 60 -8.15 -5.83 3.65
CA LEU A 60 -7.89 -5.61 2.24
C LEU A 60 -6.54 -6.23 1.82
N PRO A 61 -6.33 -6.51 0.53
CA PRO A 61 -5.04 -6.96 0.03
C PRO A 61 -3.89 -5.99 0.37
N THR A 62 -2.67 -6.52 0.54
CA THR A 62 -1.48 -5.72 0.89
C THR A 62 -1.11 -4.63 -0.09
N TRP A 63 -1.53 -4.76 -1.35
CA TRP A 63 -1.26 -3.77 -2.38
C TRP A 63 -2.23 -2.57 -2.35
N VAL A 64 -3.22 -2.55 -1.45
CA VAL A 64 -4.12 -1.42 -1.22
C VAL A 64 -3.44 -0.39 -0.33
N ASP A 65 -3.20 0.81 -0.85
CA ASP A 65 -2.73 1.97 -0.09
C ASP A 65 -3.87 2.60 0.73
N ARG A 66 -4.96 2.91 0.04
CA ARG A 66 -6.16 3.47 0.69
C ARG A 66 -7.44 3.16 -0.08
N VAL A 67 -8.53 3.07 0.66
CA VAL A 67 -9.88 2.97 0.11
C VAL A 67 -10.36 4.35 -0.33
N ILE A 68 -10.94 4.41 -1.54
CA ILE A 68 -11.52 5.63 -2.12
C ILE A 68 -13.02 5.61 -1.93
N GLN A 69 -13.66 4.49 -2.29
CA GLN A 69 -15.10 4.30 -2.27
C GLN A 69 -15.45 2.85 -1.96
N VAL A 70 -16.53 2.64 -1.27
CA VAL A 70 -17.13 1.31 -1.02
C VAL A 70 -18.58 1.34 -1.48
N VAL A 71 -18.95 0.33 -2.25
CA VAL A 71 -20.33 0.14 -2.73
C VAL A 71 -20.79 -1.23 -2.27
N GLU A 72 -21.91 -1.29 -1.60
CA GLU A 72 -22.59 -2.54 -1.26
C GLU A 72 -23.47 -2.96 -2.43
N ALA A 73 -23.31 -4.21 -2.88
CA ALA A 73 -24.14 -4.82 -3.91
C ALA A 73 -25.02 -5.90 -3.25
N LYS A 74 -26.31 -5.65 -3.15
CA LYS A 74 -27.30 -6.58 -2.58
C LYS A 74 -28.53 -6.63 -3.48
N ASP A 75 -28.99 -7.83 -3.83
CA ASP A 75 -30.25 -8.09 -4.57
C ASP A 75 -30.40 -7.29 -5.88
N GLY A 76 -29.30 -7.05 -6.59
CA GLY A 76 -29.26 -6.27 -7.82
C GLY A 76 -29.26 -4.76 -7.61
N PHE A 77 -29.26 -4.28 -6.38
CA PHE A 77 -29.11 -2.87 -6.02
C PHE A 77 -27.68 -2.57 -5.58
N GLU A 78 -27.16 -1.45 -6.04
CA GLU A 78 -25.86 -0.93 -5.62
C GLU A 78 -26.05 0.31 -4.76
N ARG A 79 -25.48 0.29 -3.56
CA ARG A 79 -25.54 1.42 -2.63
C ARG A 79 -24.15 1.90 -2.26
N ASN A 80 -23.87 3.17 -2.51
CA ASN A 80 -22.64 3.78 -2.07
C ASN A 80 -22.65 3.96 -0.54
N LEU A 81 -21.62 3.42 0.13
CA LEU A 81 -21.42 3.55 1.57
C LEU A 81 -20.52 4.78 1.83
N PRO A 82 -21.01 5.80 2.58
CA PRO A 82 -20.19 6.95 2.92
C PRO A 82 -19.06 6.55 3.88
N HIS A 83 -17.88 7.16 3.69
CA HIS A 83 -16.81 7.09 4.67
C HIS A 83 -17.17 7.99 5.86
N MET A 84 -17.13 7.44 7.05
CA MET A 84 -17.35 8.15 8.31
C MET A 84 -16.06 8.10 9.15
N ASP A 85 -15.67 9.26 9.67
CA ASP A 85 -14.54 9.32 10.57
C ASP A 85 -14.87 8.64 11.91
N LEU A 86 -13.97 7.76 12.37
CA LEU A 86 -14.19 7.00 13.61
C LEU A 86 -14.43 7.89 14.82
N GLN A 87 -13.77 9.04 14.91
CA GLN A 87 -13.97 9.99 15.99
C GLN A 87 -15.39 10.57 15.96
N ASN A 88 -15.90 10.89 14.77
CA ASN A 88 -17.27 11.40 14.62
C ASN A 88 -18.30 10.33 14.98
N VAL A 89 -18.08 9.08 14.58
CA VAL A 89 -18.95 7.95 14.96
C VAL A 89 -19.00 7.81 16.48
N PHE A 90 -17.87 7.82 17.15
CA PHE A 90 -17.79 7.73 18.62
C PHE A 90 -18.48 8.88 19.34
N GLN A 91 -18.41 10.09 18.80
CA GLN A 91 -18.97 11.27 19.43
C GLN A 91 -20.50 11.42 19.19
N VAL A 92 -20.96 11.02 18.01
CA VAL A 92 -22.36 11.28 17.60
C VAL A 92 -23.24 10.05 17.82
N GLN A 93 -22.77 8.86 17.47
CA GLN A 93 -23.55 7.65 17.51
C GLN A 93 -22.67 6.39 17.66
N PRO A 94 -22.10 6.15 18.86
CA PRO A 94 -21.20 5.02 19.10
C PRO A 94 -21.88 3.65 18.89
N SER A 95 -23.19 3.55 19.07
CA SER A 95 -23.95 2.32 18.85
C SER A 95 -23.85 1.77 17.41
N LEU A 96 -23.47 2.60 16.44
CA LEU A 96 -23.25 2.13 15.05
C LEU A 96 -22.10 1.11 14.91
N LEU A 97 -21.25 0.98 15.92
CA LEU A 97 -20.18 0.00 15.94
C LEU A 97 -20.61 -1.37 16.50
N GLU A 98 -21.71 -1.41 17.24
CA GLU A 98 -22.18 -2.59 17.96
C GLU A 98 -23.58 -3.05 17.53
N ASP A 99 -24.44 -2.12 17.09
CA ASP A 99 -25.81 -2.43 16.71
C ASP A 99 -25.86 -3.29 15.45
N GLU A 100 -26.83 -4.20 15.40
CA GLU A 100 -27.20 -4.93 14.21
C GLU A 100 -28.13 -4.10 13.31
N GLY A 101 -28.06 -4.34 12.01
CA GLY A 101 -28.96 -3.74 11.06
C GLY A 101 -28.34 -3.46 9.69
N GLU A 102 -29.02 -2.60 8.94
CA GLU A 102 -28.54 -2.19 7.63
C GLU A 102 -27.29 -1.35 7.74
N VAL A 103 -26.23 -1.70 6.99
CA VAL A 103 -24.96 -0.95 6.98
C VAL A 103 -25.20 0.47 6.53
N VAL A 104 -24.77 1.46 7.30
CA VAL A 104 -24.99 2.89 7.01
C VAL A 104 -23.76 3.59 6.44
N GLY A 105 -22.58 2.96 6.53
CA GLY A 105 -21.33 3.50 6.05
C GLY A 105 -20.15 2.61 6.42
N PHE A 106 -18.96 3.14 6.27
CA PHE A 106 -17.72 2.45 6.70
C PHE A 106 -16.74 3.42 7.34
N THR A 107 -15.88 2.89 8.19
CA THR A 107 -14.73 3.62 8.77
C THR A 107 -13.43 2.89 8.49
N ARG A 108 -12.31 3.59 8.59
CA ARG A 108 -10.97 2.99 8.49
C ARG A 108 -10.48 2.62 9.86
N LYS A 109 -9.92 1.43 9.96
CA LYS A 109 -9.21 0.98 11.15
C LYS A 109 -7.69 1.01 10.96
N ARG A 110 -6.96 0.88 12.07
CA ARG A 110 -5.49 0.71 12.03
C ARG A 110 -5.14 -0.50 11.15
N PRO A 111 -4.18 -0.39 10.23
CA PRO A 111 -3.72 -1.52 9.43
C PRO A 111 -3.21 -2.67 10.29
N VAL A 112 -3.29 -3.88 9.75
CA VAL A 112 -2.77 -5.09 10.39
C VAL A 112 -1.79 -5.83 9.47
N ALA A 113 -0.84 -6.53 10.04
CA ALA A 113 0.10 -7.35 9.28
C ALA A 113 -0.45 -8.75 9.00
N THR A 114 -1.37 -9.24 9.83
CA THR A 114 -1.97 -10.58 9.71
C THR A 114 -3.43 -10.55 10.12
N HIS A 115 -4.13 -11.65 9.85
CA HIS A 115 -5.49 -11.86 10.36
C HIS A 115 -5.50 -12.01 11.89
N SER A 116 -6.65 -11.73 12.51
CA SER A 116 -6.87 -11.91 13.95
C SER A 116 -6.74 -13.35 14.40
N HIS A 117 -6.23 -13.55 15.60
CA HIS A 117 -6.03 -14.85 16.24
C HIS A 117 -6.65 -14.85 17.65
N PRO A 118 -7.99 -15.00 17.77
CA PRO A 118 -8.71 -14.81 19.04
C PRO A 118 -8.22 -15.66 20.23
N ALA A 119 -7.60 -16.80 19.93
CA ALA A 119 -7.04 -17.70 20.97
C ALA A 119 -5.60 -17.35 21.39
N GLY A 120 -5.04 -16.30 20.80
CA GLY A 120 -3.62 -15.99 20.92
C GLY A 120 -2.72 -17.06 20.29
N VAL A 121 -1.73 -16.66 19.53
CA VAL A 121 -0.77 -17.58 18.91
C VAL A 121 0.66 -17.10 19.09
N LYS A 122 1.57 -18.02 19.31
CA LYS A 122 2.98 -17.78 19.06
C LYS A 122 3.27 -17.96 17.57
N ILE A 123 4.23 -17.23 17.08
CA ILE A 123 4.69 -17.32 15.70
C ILE A 123 6.13 -17.83 15.62
N LYS A 124 6.46 -18.44 14.50
CA LYS A 124 7.83 -18.83 14.17
C LYS A 124 8.23 -18.18 12.86
N LEU A 125 9.46 -17.69 12.81
CA LEU A 125 10.00 -17.01 11.63
C LEU A 125 11.26 -17.73 11.15
N LYS A 126 11.43 -17.84 9.82
CA LYS A 126 12.69 -18.28 9.23
C LYS A 126 12.94 -17.55 7.91
N SER A 127 14.22 -17.38 7.53
CA SER A 127 14.58 -16.97 6.18
C SER A 127 14.64 -18.17 5.22
N SER A 128 14.46 -17.92 3.95
CA SER A 128 14.80 -18.88 2.88
C SER A 128 16.30 -18.93 2.59
N ASP A 129 17.06 -17.90 2.99
CA ASP A 129 18.52 -17.83 2.82
C ASP A 129 19.26 -18.29 4.08
N THR A 130 20.35 -19.04 3.87
CA THR A 130 21.17 -19.62 4.96
C THR A 130 22.13 -18.62 5.62
N ASN A 131 22.20 -17.39 5.14
CA ASN A 131 23.10 -16.37 5.68
C ASN A 131 22.36 -15.25 6.42
N ASP A 132 21.02 -15.19 6.32
CA ASP A 132 20.23 -14.15 6.97
C ASP A 132 20.22 -14.30 8.50
N THR A 133 20.69 -13.25 9.17
CA THR A 133 20.68 -13.11 10.64
C THR A 133 20.06 -11.77 11.06
N SER A 134 19.28 -11.15 10.20
CA SER A 134 18.65 -9.86 10.42
C SER A 134 17.58 -9.93 11.49
N ASN A 135 17.23 -8.78 12.04
CA ASN A 135 16.15 -8.64 13.02
C ASN A 135 14.80 -8.41 12.35
N VAL A 136 13.79 -9.09 12.86
CA VAL A 136 12.39 -8.85 12.53
C VAL A 136 11.69 -8.29 13.77
N ARG A 137 11.13 -7.11 13.65
CA ARG A 137 10.33 -6.49 14.71
C ARG A 137 8.87 -6.86 14.50
N VAL A 138 8.26 -7.39 15.54
CA VAL A 138 6.85 -7.79 15.60
C VAL A 138 6.14 -6.87 16.58
N GLN A 139 5.01 -6.28 16.17
CA GLN A 139 4.14 -5.49 17.04
C GLN A 139 2.72 -6.02 16.92
N GLY A 140 2.00 -6.07 18.02
CA GLY A 140 0.64 -6.56 18.05
C GLY A 140 -0.02 -6.39 19.40
N THR A 141 -1.08 -7.13 19.63
CA THR A 141 -1.82 -7.12 20.89
C THR A 141 -1.97 -8.52 21.44
N HIS A 142 -2.03 -8.63 22.77
CA HIS A 142 -2.42 -9.85 23.48
C HIS A 142 -3.20 -9.48 24.75
N ASN A 143 -4.38 -10.06 24.91
CA ASN A 143 -5.30 -9.76 26.01
C ASN A 143 -5.57 -8.25 26.16
N GLY A 144 -5.73 -7.56 25.02
CA GLY A 144 -6.00 -6.10 24.97
C GLY A 144 -4.78 -5.21 25.23
N ASN A 145 -3.59 -5.77 25.50
CA ASN A 145 -2.37 -5.00 25.72
C ASN A 145 -1.50 -4.96 24.46
N GLU A 146 -0.92 -3.80 24.15
CA GLU A 146 0.08 -3.68 23.09
C GLU A 146 1.38 -4.36 23.51
N ILE A 147 1.93 -5.17 22.61
CA ILE A 147 3.21 -5.85 22.78
C ILE A 147 4.10 -5.64 21.57
N SER A 148 5.40 -5.64 21.83
CA SER A 148 6.42 -5.54 20.78
C SER A 148 7.62 -6.39 21.15
N GLU A 149 8.14 -7.15 20.18
CA GLU A 149 9.41 -7.86 20.36
C GLU A 149 10.25 -7.80 19.08
N THR A 150 11.54 -8.04 19.24
CA THR A 150 12.48 -8.18 18.13
C THR A 150 13.01 -9.59 18.12
N ILE A 151 12.79 -10.30 17.01
CA ILE A 151 13.21 -11.67 16.80
C ILE A 151 14.40 -11.66 15.84
N THR A 152 15.56 -12.12 16.30
CA THR A 152 16.74 -12.28 15.44
C THR A 152 16.62 -13.58 14.66
N LEU A 153 16.69 -13.52 13.34
CA LEU A 153 16.66 -14.69 12.47
C LEU A 153 17.89 -15.58 12.70
N ASN A 154 17.66 -16.87 12.68
CA ASN A 154 18.73 -17.86 12.71
C ASN A 154 18.78 -18.59 11.36
N ARG A 155 19.16 -17.83 10.31
CA ARG A 155 19.30 -18.39 8.96
C ARG A 155 17.98 -19.05 8.50
N ASN A 156 18.04 -20.27 7.95
CA ASN A 156 16.88 -21.06 7.54
C ASN A 156 16.27 -21.93 8.66
N VAL A 157 16.57 -21.62 9.92
CA VAL A 157 15.99 -22.31 11.09
C VAL A 157 14.89 -21.46 11.68
N TYR A 158 13.77 -22.06 12.04
CA TYR A 158 12.68 -21.37 12.71
C TYR A 158 13.09 -20.85 14.08
N VAL A 159 12.81 -19.58 14.34
CA VAL A 159 12.94 -18.93 15.64
C VAL A 159 11.52 -18.58 16.12
N GLU A 160 11.17 -19.01 17.33
CA GLU A 160 9.85 -18.79 17.92
C GLU A 160 9.78 -17.48 18.70
N SER A 161 8.64 -16.78 18.62
CA SER A 161 8.35 -15.61 19.43
C SER A 161 8.26 -15.95 20.92
N ALA A 162 8.71 -15.03 21.77
CA ALA A 162 8.51 -15.13 23.20
C ALA A 162 7.03 -14.90 23.58
N ASN A 163 6.38 -13.97 22.88
CA ASN A 163 5.03 -13.53 23.17
C ASN A 163 3.96 -14.27 22.35
N TYR A 164 2.72 -14.25 22.88
CA TYR A 164 1.51 -14.64 22.16
C TYR A 164 0.90 -13.40 21.49
N TYR A 165 0.21 -13.56 20.37
CA TYR A 165 -0.44 -12.50 19.62
C TYR A 165 -1.88 -12.87 19.30
N ASP A 166 -2.84 -12.01 19.66
CA ASP A 166 -4.23 -12.06 19.20
C ASP A 166 -4.35 -11.36 17.83
N GLU A 167 -3.58 -10.29 17.66
CA GLU A 167 -3.45 -9.54 16.43
C GLU A 167 -2.00 -9.10 16.25
N ILE A 168 -1.48 -9.22 15.04
CA ILE A 168 -0.17 -8.68 14.66
C ILE A 168 -0.42 -7.45 13.78
N SER A 169 -0.17 -6.28 14.34
CA SER A 169 -0.40 -5.00 13.67
C SER A 169 0.74 -4.61 12.73
N SER A 170 1.98 -5.03 13.01
CA SER A 170 3.14 -4.73 12.18
C SER A 170 4.17 -5.86 12.25
N LEU A 171 4.71 -6.19 11.07
CA LEU A 171 5.89 -7.03 10.87
C LEU A 171 6.87 -6.21 10.03
N SER A 172 7.99 -5.79 10.62
CA SER A 172 8.99 -4.98 9.93
C SER A 172 10.39 -5.56 10.04
N LYS A 173 11.19 -5.42 9.00
CA LYS A 173 12.57 -5.92 8.91
C LYS A 173 13.43 -5.02 8.04
N GLU A 174 14.73 -5.17 8.13
CA GLU A 174 15.66 -4.67 7.13
C GLU A 174 15.62 -5.53 5.85
N VAL A 175 16.24 -5.05 4.78
CA VAL A 175 16.40 -5.83 3.54
C VAL A 175 17.18 -7.11 3.85
N THR A 176 16.65 -8.25 3.40
CA THR A 176 17.24 -9.58 3.55
C THR A 176 17.54 -10.20 2.20
N ASN A 177 18.43 -11.19 2.15
CA ASN A 177 18.71 -11.92 0.90
C ASN A 177 17.57 -12.83 0.51
N GLY A 178 16.97 -13.50 1.51
CA GLY A 178 15.84 -14.39 1.31
C GLY A 178 14.51 -13.77 1.74
N PHE A 179 13.41 -14.42 1.38
CA PHE A 179 12.10 -14.10 1.92
C PHE A 179 11.96 -14.67 3.34
N ILE A 180 11.20 -13.97 4.19
CA ILE A 180 10.92 -14.40 5.56
C ILE A 180 9.55 -15.05 5.59
N ARG A 181 9.48 -16.30 5.98
CA ARG A 181 8.23 -17.03 6.22
C ARG A 181 7.86 -16.92 7.68
N VAL A 182 6.63 -16.51 7.94
CA VAL A 182 6.00 -16.42 9.26
C VAL A 182 4.90 -17.48 9.35
N VAL A 183 4.99 -18.37 10.32
CA VAL A 183 3.99 -19.45 10.54
C VAL A 183 3.50 -19.43 11.97
N LYS A 184 2.32 -20.02 12.22
CA LYS A 184 1.86 -20.27 13.59
C LYS A 184 2.75 -21.32 14.24
N SER A 185 3.08 -21.13 15.52
CA SER A 185 3.82 -22.11 16.31
C SER A 185 2.91 -23.23 16.80
N ASN A 186 2.28 -23.92 15.87
CA ASN A 186 1.50 -25.12 16.12
C ASN A 186 2.03 -26.29 15.31
N THR A 187 1.51 -27.47 15.51
CA THR A 187 1.93 -28.69 14.81
C THR A 187 1.68 -28.66 13.30
N ALA A 188 0.76 -27.81 12.82
CA ALA A 188 0.42 -27.71 11.41
C ALA A 188 1.25 -26.66 10.64
N GLU A 189 2.07 -25.84 11.33
CA GLU A 189 2.90 -24.76 10.75
C GLU A 189 2.13 -23.90 9.72
N ASN A 190 0.88 -23.55 10.04
CA ASN A 190 0.04 -22.75 9.16
C ASN A 190 0.70 -21.39 8.86
N GLU A 191 0.88 -21.12 7.58
CA GLU A 191 1.47 -19.85 7.13
C GLU A 191 0.57 -18.68 7.52
N VAL A 192 1.18 -17.69 8.12
CA VAL A 192 0.53 -16.45 8.56
C VAL A 192 0.83 -15.32 7.56
N GLN A 193 2.11 -15.21 7.16
CA GLN A 193 2.57 -14.16 6.27
C GLN A 193 3.91 -14.54 5.63
N VAL A 194 4.21 -13.94 4.47
CA VAL A 194 5.51 -13.97 3.82
C VAL A 194 5.95 -12.54 3.53
N LEU A 195 7.17 -12.17 3.97
CA LEU A 195 7.81 -10.90 3.62
C LEU A 195 8.90 -11.17 2.60
N LEU A 196 8.86 -10.47 1.48
CA LEU A 196 9.89 -10.61 0.44
C LEU A 196 11.24 -10.04 0.93
N GLY A 197 12.35 -10.43 0.29
CA GLY A 197 13.69 -10.01 0.70
C GLY A 197 13.86 -8.50 0.73
N ASP A 198 13.36 -7.81 -0.27
CA ASP A 198 13.39 -6.36 -0.47
C ASP A 198 12.25 -5.59 0.22
N GLU A 199 11.29 -6.29 0.83
CA GLU A 199 10.14 -5.71 1.51
C GLU A 199 10.49 -5.44 2.98
N ASN A 200 10.40 -4.17 3.42
CA ASN A 200 10.71 -3.80 4.80
C ASN A 200 9.53 -4.02 5.76
N GLU A 201 8.30 -3.86 5.29
CA GLU A 201 7.10 -4.01 6.09
C GLU A 201 5.92 -4.45 5.23
N ARG A 202 5.05 -5.29 5.80
CA ARG A 202 3.80 -5.68 5.15
C ARG A 202 2.63 -5.30 6.01
N LYS A 203 1.66 -4.60 5.39
CA LYS A 203 0.44 -4.14 6.03
C LYS A 203 -0.76 -4.38 5.14
N HIS A 204 -1.85 -4.78 5.78
CA HIS A 204 -3.17 -4.82 5.16
C HIS A 204 -3.98 -3.62 5.66
N GLN A 205 -4.51 -2.82 4.76
CA GLN A 205 -5.52 -1.82 5.12
C GLN A 205 -6.77 -2.54 5.60
N ARG A 206 -7.46 -1.92 6.57
CA ARG A 206 -8.63 -2.50 7.20
C ARG A 206 -9.75 -1.47 7.26
N ILE A 207 -10.95 -1.90 6.90
CA ILE A 207 -12.17 -1.11 7.06
C ILE A 207 -13.15 -1.86 7.93
N GLU A 208 -14.03 -1.13 8.60
CA GLU A 208 -15.13 -1.65 9.39
C GLU A 208 -16.43 -1.05 8.86
N LEU A 209 -17.38 -1.91 8.59
CA LEU A 209 -18.72 -1.51 8.24
C LEU A 209 -19.45 -1.04 9.50
N LEU A 210 -20.18 0.04 9.40
CA LEU A 210 -20.95 0.60 10.50
C LEU A 210 -22.32 -0.09 10.55
N ARG A 211 -22.57 -0.75 11.60
CA ARG A 211 -23.55 -1.79 11.95
C ARG A 211 -23.15 -3.20 11.56
N ASN A 212 -23.43 -4.12 12.48
CA ASN A 212 -23.22 -5.55 12.27
C ASN A 212 -24.30 -6.13 11.37
N PHE A 213 -23.97 -7.22 10.71
CA PHE A 213 -24.98 -7.97 9.96
C PHE A 213 -25.90 -8.70 10.93
N PRO A 214 -27.20 -8.80 10.63
CA PRO A 214 -28.08 -9.70 11.34
C PRO A 214 -27.57 -11.14 11.27
N ASP A 215 -27.68 -11.87 12.39
CA ASP A 215 -27.18 -13.26 12.51
C ASP A 215 -27.82 -14.25 11.51
N ASP A 216 -28.93 -13.89 10.89
CA ASP A 216 -29.67 -14.69 9.92
C ASP A 216 -29.18 -14.50 8.46
N GLU A 217 -28.28 -13.56 8.20
CA GLU A 217 -27.67 -13.39 6.85
C GLU A 217 -26.61 -14.45 6.58
N SER A 218 -27.04 -15.66 6.22
CA SER A 218 -26.13 -16.78 5.87
C SER A 218 -25.38 -16.59 4.54
N GLU A 219 -25.83 -15.67 3.70
CA GLU A 219 -25.28 -15.46 2.34
C GLU A 219 -24.30 -14.30 2.34
N GLY A 220 -23.54 -13.91 3.17
CA GLY A 220 -22.54 -12.84 3.10
C GLY A 220 -22.85 -11.72 2.10
N ARG A 221 -22.27 -10.56 2.28
CA ARG A 221 -22.50 -9.40 1.41
C ARG A 221 -21.37 -9.25 0.39
N LYS A 222 -21.73 -8.79 -0.81
CA LYS A 222 -20.77 -8.42 -1.84
C LYS A 222 -20.49 -6.93 -1.78
N LEU A 223 -19.22 -6.59 -1.66
CA LEU A 223 -18.74 -5.23 -1.68
C LEU A 223 -17.88 -4.97 -2.90
N LEU A 224 -18.10 -3.85 -3.55
CA LEU A 224 -17.23 -3.32 -4.57
C LEU A 224 -16.40 -2.19 -3.95
N VAL A 225 -15.10 -2.36 -3.91
CA VAL A 225 -14.18 -1.40 -3.28
C VAL A 225 -13.31 -0.78 -4.35
N LEU A 226 -13.41 0.54 -4.54
CA LEU A 226 -12.47 1.31 -5.30
C LEU A 226 -11.32 1.72 -4.39
N ALA A 227 -10.10 1.36 -4.75
CA ALA A 227 -8.93 1.59 -3.94
C ALA A 227 -7.76 2.18 -4.75
N LYS A 228 -6.87 2.93 -4.07
CA LYS A 228 -5.57 3.30 -4.61
C LYS A 228 -4.58 2.18 -4.34
N HIS A 229 -3.81 1.82 -5.37
CA HIS A 229 -2.70 0.88 -5.24
C HIS A 229 -1.52 1.51 -4.51
N ILE A 230 -0.71 0.73 -3.80
CA ILE A 230 0.55 1.21 -3.21
C ILE A 230 1.52 1.61 -4.32
N CYS A 231 2.38 2.59 -4.05
CA CYS A 231 3.51 2.88 -4.91
C CYS A 231 4.50 1.71 -4.84
N VAL A 232 4.71 1.02 -5.95
CA VAL A 232 5.78 0.01 -6.03
C VAL A 232 7.11 0.73 -6.24
N PRO A 233 8.04 0.68 -5.28
CA PRO A 233 9.29 1.41 -5.38
C PRO A 233 10.15 0.86 -6.52
N LEU A 234 10.92 1.73 -7.17
CA LEU A 234 11.89 1.35 -8.18
C LEU A 234 13.17 0.87 -7.48
N ILE A 235 13.36 -0.44 -7.32
CA ILE A 235 14.48 -1.02 -6.57
C ILE A 235 15.61 -1.42 -7.53
N HIS A 236 15.26 -2.20 -8.56
CA HIS A 236 16.21 -2.80 -9.49
C HIS A 236 16.35 -1.97 -10.78
N ASP A 237 17.44 -2.16 -11.48
CA ASP A 237 17.75 -1.45 -12.73
C ASP A 237 16.73 -1.70 -13.85
N ASN A 238 16.04 -2.81 -13.80
CA ASN A 238 15.01 -3.19 -14.78
C ASN A 238 13.59 -2.81 -14.36
N ASP A 239 13.41 -2.14 -13.22
CA ASP A 239 12.11 -1.68 -12.80
C ASP A 239 11.63 -0.50 -13.65
N ALA A 240 10.32 -0.44 -13.86
CA ALA A 240 9.66 0.65 -14.57
C ALA A 240 8.58 1.28 -13.68
N PRO A 241 8.36 2.61 -13.79
CA PRO A 241 7.27 3.27 -13.07
C PRO A 241 5.90 2.69 -13.45
N GLN A 242 5.03 2.47 -12.45
CA GLN A 242 3.63 2.10 -12.69
C GLN A 242 2.89 3.20 -13.46
N LEU A 243 3.16 4.47 -13.12
CA LEU A 243 2.67 5.63 -13.85
C LEU A 243 3.57 5.86 -15.08
N THR A 244 3.25 5.25 -16.20
CA THR A 244 4.05 5.36 -17.43
C THR A 244 4.13 6.79 -17.98
N SER A 245 3.13 7.61 -17.69
CA SER A 245 3.06 9.03 -18.09
C SER A 245 4.05 9.92 -17.34
N CYS A 246 4.58 9.50 -16.17
CA CYS A 246 5.44 10.34 -15.34
C CYS A 246 6.93 10.37 -15.78
N VAL A 247 7.34 9.54 -16.73
CA VAL A 247 8.75 9.35 -17.11
C VAL A 247 9.47 10.65 -17.45
N ASN A 248 8.85 11.53 -18.25
CA ASN A 248 9.46 12.82 -18.62
C ASN A 248 9.60 13.74 -17.41
N ALA A 249 8.59 13.81 -16.55
CA ALA A 249 8.65 14.58 -15.31
C ALA A 249 9.76 14.06 -14.39
N LEU A 250 9.91 12.73 -14.25
CA LEU A 250 10.96 12.10 -13.46
C LEU A 250 12.36 12.46 -13.96
N ILE A 251 12.59 12.36 -15.27
CA ILE A 251 13.88 12.69 -15.89
C ILE A 251 14.19 14.16 -15.63
N SER A 252 13.26 15.09 -15.89
CA SER A 252 13.50 16.52 -15.70
C SER A 252 13.76 16.85 -14.22
N PHE A 253 13.00 16.29 -13.26
CA PHE A 253 13.30 16.49 -11.84
C PHE A 253 14.65 15.92 -11.42
N ALA A 254 14.99 14.70 -11.84
CA ALA A 254 16.26 14.08 -11.48
C ALA A 254 17.45 14.83 -12.10
N THR A 255 17.29 15.35 -13.32
CA THR A 255 18.27 16.23 -13.98
C THR A 255 18.48 17.51 -13.17
N ALA A 256 17.40 18.14 -12.73
CA ALA A 256 17.47 19.34 -11.88
C ALA A 256 18.18 19.05 -10.54
N ASP A 257 17.85 17.94 -9.89
CA ASP A 257 18.47 17.55 -8.62
C ASP A 257 19.97 17.30 -8.78
N LEU A 258 20.40 16.65 -9.88
CA LEU A 258 21.81 16.41 -10.18
C LEU A 258 22.56 17.71 -10.50
N LEU A 259 21.96 18.62 -11.31
CA LEU A 259 22.52 19.95 -11.60
C LEU A 259 22.65 20.81 -10.34
N ASN A 260 21.68 20.77 -9.44
CA ASN A 260 21.75 21.46 -8.15
C ASN A 260 22.92 20.95 -7.31
N ARG A 261 23.13 19.63 -7.27
CA ARG A 261 24.32 19.04 -6.60
C ARG A 261 25.63 19.55 -7.21
N MET A 262 25.65 19.74 -8.53
CA MET A 262 26.81 20.29 -9.26
C MET A 262 26.90 21.83 -9.18
N ARG A 263 26.10 22.49 -8.35
CA ARG A 263 26.02 23.95 -8.16
C ARG A 263 25.65 24.73 -9.42
N GLN A 264 24.90 24.11 -10.34
CA GLN A 264 24.40 24.73 -11.58
C GLN A 264 22.92 25.13 -11.43
N ALA A 265 22.59 25.92 -10.40
CA ALA A 265 21.22 26.25 -10.01
C ALA A 265 20.40 26.91 -11.13
N GLY A 266 21.01 27.74 -11.98
CA GLY A 266 20.33 28.39 -13.11
C GLY A 266 19.81 27.39 -14.15
N LYS A 267 20.60 26.35 -14.47
CA LYS A 267 20.17 25.28 -15.38
C LYS A 267 19.14 24.38 -14.71
N ALA A 268 19.33 24.07 -13.43
CA ALA A 268 18.39 23.27 -12.66
C ALA A 268 16.98 23.85 -12.63
N GLN A 269 16.86 25.19 -12.55
CA GLN A 269 15.56 25.88 -12.53
C GLN A 269 14.75 25.66 -13.81
N ILE A 270 15.39 25.56 -14.96
CA ILE A 270 14.73 25.27 -16.24
C ILE A 270 14.09 23.88 -16.19
N HIS A 271 14.85 22.87 -15.75
CA HIS A 271 14.34 21.50 -15.66
C HIS A 271 13.27 21.32 -14.58
N ILE A 272 13.29 22.12 -13.48
CA ILE A 272 12.19 22.16 -12.51
C ILE A 272 10.90 22.68 -13.17
N GLN A 273 10.99 23.74 -13.98
CA GLN A 273 9.83 24.27 -14.70
C GLN A 273 9.27 23.27 -15.70
N GLU A 274 10.13 22.61 -16.48
CA GLU A 274 9.74 21.55 -17.40
C GLU A 274 9.04 20.38 -16.65
N ALA A 275 9.61 19.91 -15.56
CA ALA A 275 9.04 18.84 -14.76
C ALA A 275 7.65 19.20 -14.21
N ASN A 276 7.48 20.42 -13.69
CA ASN A 276 6.19 20.91 -13.21
C ASN A 276 5.17 21.01 -14.34
N ALA A 277 5.58 21.45 -15.54
CA ALA A 277 4.71 21.48 -16.72
C ALA A 277 4.25 20.07 -17.13
N HIS A 278 5.15 19.07 -17.07
CA HIS A 278 4.80 17.67 -17.32
C HIS A 278 3.80 17.14 -16.31
N VAL A 279 4.01 17.38 -15.00
CA VAL A 279 3.07 16.97 -13.94
C VAL A 279 1.70 17.65 -14.13
N ALA A 280 1.67 18.95 -14.41
CA ALA A 280 0.42 19.66 -14.69
C ALA A 280 -0.34 19.05 -15.90
N SER A 281 0.37 18.76 -16.99
CA SER A 281 -0.20 18.08 -18.16
C SER A 281 -0.74 16.67 -17.83
N MET A 282 -0.08 15.94 -16.95
CA MET A 282 -0.57 14.65 -16.47
C MET A 282 -1.88 14.81 -15.68
N MET A 283 -1.92 15.77 -14.75
CA MET A 283 -3.12 16.06 -13.95
C MET A 283 -4.31 16.50 -14.80
N ASP A 284 -4.07 17.29 -15.85
CA ASP A 284 -5.12 17.72 -16.76
C ASP A 284 -5.66 16.55 -17.60
N ARG A 285 -4.81 15.64 -18.04
CA ARG A 285 -5.27 14.42 -18.72
C ARG A 285 -6.09 13.54 -17.81
N ASP A 286 -5.65 13.35 -16.57
CA ASP A 286 -6.34 12.54 -15.58
C ASP A 286 -7.75 13.10 -15.28
N LYS A 287 -7.88 14.42 -15.11
CA LYS A 287 -9.18 15.08 -14.94
C LYS A 287 -10.10 14.92 -16.17
N ASN A 288 -9.56 15.00 -17.36
CA ASN A 288 -10.33 14.85 -18.59
C ASN A 288 -10.82 13.40 -18.78
N GLN A 289 -10.05 12.41 -18.36
CA GLN A 289 -10.48 11.01 -18.34
C GLN A 289 -11.63 10.79 -17.34
N GLN A 290 -11.60 11.44 -16.17
CA GLN A 290 -12.68 11.37 -15.17
C GLN A 290 -13.97 12.06 -15.66
N ALA A 291 -13.87 13.11 -16.47
CA ALA A 291 -15.03 13.83 -17.01
C ALA A 291 -15.74 13.10 -18.16
N SER A 292 -15.13 12.08 -18.75
CA SER A 292 -15.68 11.31 -19.87
C SER A 292 -16.58 10.14 -19.43
N VAL A 293 -17.20 10.20 -18.27
CA VAL A 293 -18.26 9.27 -17.88
C VAL A 293 -19.42 9.49 -18.82
N VAL A 294 -19.55 8.62 -19.83
CA VAL A 294 -20.71 8.55 -20.71
C VAL A 294 -21.94 8.34 -19.85
N ARG A 295 -22.78 9.36 -19.72
CA ARG A 295 -24.14 9.18 -19.18
C ARG A 295 -24.89 8.34 -20.20
N PHE A 296 -25.06 7.06 -19.93
CA PHE A 296 -26.10 6.27 -20.57
C PHE A 296 -27.42 6.89 -20.15
N ILE A 297 -28.03 7.64 -21.03
CA ILE A 297 -29.46 7.99 -20.94
C ILE A 297 -30.15 6.72 -21.44
N PRO A 298 -30.96 6.01 -20.60
CA PRO A 298 -31.79 4.94 -21.11
C PRO A 298 -32.75 5.55 -22.12
N ASP A 299 -32.76 4.99 -23.35
CA ASP A 299 -33.82 5.31 -24.29
C ASP A 299 -35.14 4.93 -23.63
N GLU A 300 -36.02 5.92 -23.41
CA GLU A 300 -37.38 5.69 -23.03
C GLU A 300 -38.08 4.96 -24.18
N MET A 301 -38.46 3.68 -23.96
CA MET A 301 -39.45 2.97 -24.76
C MET A 301 -40.81 3.10 -24.13
#